data_72042af232bcb5475f62f2e85372b823
#
_entry.id   72042af232bcb5475f62f2e85372b823
#
_cell.length_a   1.000
_cell.length_b   1.000
_cell.length_c   1.000
_cell.angle_alpha   90.00
_cell.angle_beta   90.00
_cell.angle_gamma   90.00
#
_symmetry.space_group_name_H-M   'P 1'
#
loop_
_entity.id
_entity.type
_entity.pdbx_description
1 polymer ?
#
loop_
_entity_poly.entity_id
_entity_poly.type
_entity_poly.pdbx_seq_one_letter_code
_entity_poly.pdbx_strand_id
1 'polypeptide(L)'
;MQLLGNRNGVFPRRLATQDYFIQDPRYLQCYADMFCRFIDLYKAEGLPITKVMYQNEAYSYTPYPGCPWTAEGAQRFNNDYLAPTLRKHHPEVELWFGTINTNRLDYVERTLDNEQLQSNIVGIGTQWECRDNLPQLRKRYPKLRLMMSESECGNGAMDWKAGEHTFFLLSDNLGNGVDEY
;
A
#
# COMPACT_ATOMS: atom_id res chain seq x y z
N MET A 1 0.79 22.26 -0.59
CA MET A 1 0.77 20.97 -1.31
C MET A 1 -0.69 20.61 -1.50
N GLN A 2 -1.24 20.82 -2.69
CA GLN A 2 -2.58 20.34 -3.01
C GLN A 2 -2.44 18.84 -3.33
N LEU A 3 -2.67 18.00 -2.34
CA LEU A 3 -3.11 16.64 -2.59
C LEU A 3 -4.46 16.80 -3.28
N LEU A 4 -4.52 16.44 -4.54
CA LEU A 4 -5.68 16.71 -5.39
C LEU A 4 -6.81 15.75 -5.05
N GLY A 5 -7.46 15.98 -3.94
CA GLY A 5 -8.78 15.45 -3.67
C GLY A 5 -9.82 16.54 -3.94
N ASN A 6 -10.88 16.21 -4.64
CA ASN A 6 -12.01 17.11 -4.78
C ASN A 6 -12.57 17.44 -3.39
N ARG A 7 -12.69 18.73 -3.05
CA ARG A 7 -13.19 19.22 -1.75
C ARG A 7 -14.57 18.67 -1.36
N ASN A 8 -15.30 18.08 -2.28
CA ASN A 8 -16.67 17.59 -2.08
C ASN A 8 -16.77 16.05 -1.96
N GLY A 9 -15.66 15.31 -1.93
CA GLY A 9 -15.69 13.85 -1.76
C GLY A 9 -16.32 13.07 -2.93
N VAL A 10 -16.67 13.75 -4.03
CA VAL A 10 -17.22 13.12 -5.23
C VAL A 10 -16.22 13.31 -6.36
N PHE A 11 -15.50 12.26 -6.68
CA PHE A 11 -14.62 12.25 -7.84
C PHE A 11 -15.46 11.97 -9.10
N PRO A 12 -15.53 12.91 -10.05
CA PRO A 12 -16.15 12.60 -11.33
C PRO A 12 -15.33 11.54 -12.04
N ARG A 13 -15.88 10.39 -12.32
CA ARG A 13 -15.23 9.26 -13.02
C ARG A 13 -14.57 9.63 -14.37
N ARG A 14 -14.67 10.87 -14.81
CA ARG A 14 -14.22 11.38 -16.13
C ARG A 14 -12.96 12.24 -16.11
N LEU A 15 -12.34 12.52 -14.95
CA LEU A 15 -11.15 13.38 -14.88
C LEU A 15 -9.92 12.63 -14.35
N ALA A 16 -9.82 11.36 -14.70
CA ALA A 16 -8.82 10.44 -14.19
C ALA A 16 -7.35 10.91 -14.33
N THR A 17 -7.02 11.78 -15.26
CA THR A 17 -5.65 12.25 -15.49
C THR A 17 -5.24 13.45 -14.63
N GLN A 18 -6.19 14.18 -14.06
CA GLN A 18 -5.92 15.37 -13.25
C GLN A 18 -5.87 15.07 -11.74
N ASP A 19 -6.38 13.92 -11.32
CA ASP A 19 -6.55 13.54 -9.92
C ASP A 19 -5.43 12.63 -9.40
N TYR A 20 -4.48 12.24 -10.24
CA TYR A 20 -3.34 11.42 -9.84
C TYR A 20 -2.22 12.25 -9.18
N PHE A 21 -1.41 11.57 -8.35
CA PHE A 21 -0.25 12.20 -7.74
C PHE A 21 0.66 12.84 -8.79
N ILE A 22 1.05 14.09 -8.54
CA ILE A 22 1.85 14.90 -9.48
C ILE A 22 3.21 14.24 -9.70
N GLN A 23 3.54 13.95 -10.96
CA GLN A 23 4.77 13.27 -11.37
C GLN A 23 5.95 14.22 -11.62
N ASP A 24 5.96 15.41 -10.99
CA ASP A 24 7.12 16.32 -11.01
C ASP A 24 8.22 15.77 -10.10
N PRO A 25 9.47 15.67 -10.55
CA PRO A 25 10.60 15.15 -9.77
C PRO A 25 10.75 15.78 -8.39
N ARG A 26 10.51 17.09 -8.28
CA ARG A 26 10.63 17.83 -7.01
C ARG A 26 9.61 17.36 -5.98
N TYR A 27 8.37 17.10 -6.41
CA TYR A 27 7.32 16.61 -5.50
C TYR A 27 7.53 15.15 -5.15
N LEU A 28 7.98 14.33 -6.10
CA LEU A 28 8.29 12.93 -5.84
C LEU A 28 9.44 12.81 -4.83
N GLN A 29 10.52 13.59 -4.99
CA GLN A 29 11.62 13.60 -4.02
C GLN A 29 11.18 14.13 -2.66
N CYS A 30 10.44 15.24 -2.62
CA CYS A 30 9.89 15.77 -1.37
C CYS A 30 9.02 14.76 -0.63
N TYR A 31 8.25 13.95 -1.37
CA TYR A 31 7.42 12.90 -0.78
C TYR A 31 8.27 11.75 -0.22
N ALA A 32 9.32 11.34 -0.92
CA ALA A 32 10.27 10.34 -0.42
C ALA A 32 11.01 10.84 0.85
N ASP A 33 11.43 12.10 0.85
CA ASP A 33 12.10 12.72 2.01
C ASP A 33 11.16 12.83 3.22
N MET A 34 9.85 13.00 2.97
CA MET A 34 8.83 13.00 4.04
C MET A 34 8.79 11.66 4.77
N PHE A 35 8.93 10.52 4.08
CA PHE A 35 9.02 9.21 4.73
C PHE A 35 10.23 9.13 5.66
N CYS A 36 11.40 9.57 5.20
CA CYS A 36 12.60 9.57 6.04
C CYS A 36 12.42 10.46 7.27
N ARG A 37 11.87 11.66 7.09
CA ARG A 37 11.60 12.56 8.22
C ARG A 37 10.61 11.96 9.21
N PHE A 38 9.57 11.28 8.72
CA PHE A 38 8.61 10.58 9.59
C PHE A 38 9.31 9.48 10.41
N ILE A 39 10.13 8.66 9.77
CA ILE A 39 10.90 7.61 10.43
C ILE A 39 11.83 8.20 11.50
N ASP A 40 12.56 9.27 11.19
CA ASP A 40 13.46 9.95 12.13
C ASP A 40 12.72 10.47 13.37
N LEU A 41 11.57 11.11 13.17
CA LEU A 41 10.78 11.67 14.27
C LEU A 41 10.23 10.58 15.19
N TYR A 42 9.71 9.48 14.64
CA TYR A 42 9.23 8.35 15.44
C TYR A 42 10.37 7.63 16.16
N LYS A 43 11.50 7.48 15.49
CA LYS A 43 12.71 6.89 16.10
C LYS A 43 13.22 7.72 17.28
N ALA A 44 13.16 9.04 17.18
CA ALA A 44 13.54 9.94 18.28
C ALA A 44 12.63 9.81 19.52
N GLU A 45 11.37 9.41 19.32
CA GLU A 45 10.42 9.11 20.40
C GLU A 45 10.50 7.66 20.92
N GLY A 46 11.49 6.87 20.45
CA GLY A 46 11.65 5.46 20.83
C GLY A 46 10.69 4.49 20.13
N LEU A 47 10.03 4.93 19.05
CA LEU A 47 9.07 4.16 18.27
C LEU A 47 9.64 3.85 16.88
N PRO A 48 10.45 2.79 16.73
CA PRO A 48 11.08 2.50 15.44
C PRO A 48 10.06 2.06 14.40
N ILE A 49 10.07 2.73 13.25
CA ILE A 49 9.33 2.29 12.06
C ILE A 49 10.19 1.26 11.33
N THR A 50 9.65 0.09 11.08
CA THR A 50 10.37 -1.01 10.43
C THR A 50 9.89 -1.29 9.01
N LYS A 51 8.71 -0.82 8.65
CA LYS A 51 8.09 -1.04 7.34
C LYS A 51 7.38 0.22 6.86
N VAL A 52 7.45 0.47 5.57
CA VAL A 52 6.68 1.55 4.92
C VAL A 52 6.01 1.04 3.65
N MET A 53 4.85 1.60 3.38
CA MET A 53 4.09 1.43 2.13
C MET A 53 3.82 2.82 1.56
N TYR A 54 3.95 2.97 0.23
CA TYR A 54 3.99 4.30 -0.38
C TYR A 54 2.64 5.04 -0.33
N GLN A 55 1.52 4.31 -0.33
CA GLN A 55 0.19 4.90 -0.34
C GLN A 55 -0.87 3.88 0.08
N ASN A 56 -1.81 4.30 0.91
CA ASN A 56 -3.01 3.53 1.18
C ASN A 56 -3.95 3.59 -0.03
N GLU A 57 -4.41 2.44 -0.52
CA GLU A 57 -5.39 2.32 -1.60
C GLU A 57 -5.08 3.21 -2.82
N ALA A 58 -3.90 3.10 -3.37
CA ALA A 58 -3.34 3.99 -4.39
C ALA A 58 -4.17 4.18 -5.67
N TYR A 59 -5.19 3.37 -5.90
CA TYR A 59 -6.09 3.41 -7.07
C TYR A 59 -7.56 3.58 -6.68
N SER A 60 -7.85 3.71 -5.38
CA SER A 60 -9.21 3.92 -4.87
C SER A 60 -9.59 5.38 -4.86
N TYR A 61 -10.82 5.66 -5.26
CA TYR A 61 -11.45 6.96 -5.10
C TYR A 61 -12.34 6.92 -3.87
N THR A 62 -11.85 7.48 -2.79
CA THR A 62 -12.55 7.48 -1.50
C THR A 62 -13.25 8.81 -1.24
N PRO A 63 -14.33 8.83 -0.43
CA PRO A 63 -14.98 10.08 -0.02
C PRO A 63 -14.17 10.90 0.99
N TYR A 64 -13.11 10.32 1.56
CA TYR A 64 -12.14 10.95 2.45
C TYR A 64 -10.83 11.25 1.71
N PRO A 65 -9.91 12.03 2.28
CA PRO A 65 -8.65 12.35 1.62
C PRO A 65 -7.89 11.10 1.19
N GLY A 66 -7.67 10.98 -0.12
CA GLY A 66 -6.89 9.91 -0.75
C GLY A 66 -6.04 10.48 -1.87
N CYS A 67 -5.16 9.69 -2.41
CA CYS A 67 -4.32 10.08 -3.54
C CYS A 67 -4.12 8.89 -4.48
N PRO A 68 -4.87 8.82 -5.59
CA PRO A 68 -4.68 7.76 -6.56
C PRO A 68 -3.38 7.93 -7.35
N TRP A 69 -2.83 6.80 -7.78
CA TRP A 69 -1.63 6.72 -8.59
C TRP A 69 -1.92 5.89 -9.85
N THR A 70 -1.26 6.24 -10.96
CA THR A 70 -1.18 5.30 -12.08
C THR A 70 -0.18 4.19 -11.73
N ALA A 71 -0.28 3.05 -12.41
CA ALA A 71 0.68 1.95 -12.24
C ALA A 71 2.12 2.42 -12.52
N GLU A 72 2.31 3.17 -13.61
CA GLU A 72 3.60 3.73 -14.01
C GLU A 72 4.11 4.79 -13.03
N GLY A 73 3.22 5.62 -12.51
CA GLY A 73 3.56 6.62 -11.48
C GLY A 73 4.02 5.98 -10.19
N ALA A 74 3.35 4.91 -9.75
CA ALA A 74 3.73 4.12 -8.59
C ALA A 74 5.08 3.42 -8.79
N GLN A 75 5.31 2.80 -9.96
CA GLN A 75 6.60 2.20 -10.31
C GLN A 75 7.71 3.25 -10.25
N ARG A 76 7.53 4.38 -10.92
CA ARG A 76 8.52 5.46 -10.95
C ARG A 76 8.84 5.98 -9.56
N PHE A 77 7.83 6.26 -8.75
CA PHE A 77 8.04 6.77 -7.40
C PHE A 77 8.82 5.79 -6.52
N ASN A 78 8.39 4.54 -6.49
CA ASN A 78 9.04 3.54 -5.66
C ASN A 78 10.46 3.23 -6.14
N ASN A 79 10.69 3.14 -7.45
CA ASN A 79 11.98 2.77 -8.03
C ASN A 79 13.01 3.89 -7.97
N ASP A 80 12.60 5.11 -8.36
CA ASP A 80 13.55 6.18 -8.64
C ASP A 80 13.71 7.15 -7.46
N TYR A 81 12.75 7.15 -6.52
CA TYR A 81 12.75 8.09 -5.39
C TYR A 81 12.71 7.39 -4.04
N LEU A 82 11.67 6.62 -3.73
CA LEU A 82 11.47 6.11 -2.38
C LEU A 82 12.50 5.03 -2.00
N ALA A 83 12.69 4.01 -2.82
CA ALA A 83 13.64 2.94 -2.53
C ALA A 83 15.10 3.44 -2.41
N PRO A 84 15.63 4.28 -3.32
CA PRO A 84 16.98 4.80 -3.16
C PRO A 84 17.12 5.75 -1.96
N THR A 85 16.08 6.53 -1.64
CA THR A 85 16.09 7.43 -0.48
C THR A 85 16.09 6.62 0.83
N LEU A 86 15.24 5.59 0.94
CA LEU A 86 15.25 4.69 2.10
C LEU A 86 16.59 3.95 2.24
N ARG A 87 17.11 3.37 1.16
CA ARG A 87 18.42 2.69 1.22
C ARG A 87 19.56 3.58 1.72
N LYS A 88 19.51 4.85 1.38
CA LYS A 88 20.52 5.81 1.79
C LYS A 88 20.40 6.22 3.25
N HIS A 89 19.19 6.42 3.75
CA HIS A 89 18.95 7.03 5.06
C HIS A 89 18.47 6.04 6.13
N HIS A 90 17.71 5.02 5.73
CA HIS A 90 17.09 4.02 6.59
C HIS A 90 17.16 2.62 5.96
N PRO A 91 18.36 2.07 5.73
CA PRO A 91 18.51 0.76 5.08
C PRO A 91 17.88 -0.40 5.88
N GLU A 92 17.59 -0.17 7.17
CA GLU A 92 16.90 -1.11 8.05
C GLU A 92 15.38 -1.16 7.84
N VAL A 93 14.80 -0.19 7.11
CA VAL A 93 13.35 -0.10 6.90
C VAL A 93 12.97 -0.81 5.62
N GLU A 94 12.06 -1.75 5.73
CA GLU A 94 11.53 -2.50 4.59
C GLU A 94 10.55 -1.64 3.77
N LEU A 95 10.76 -1.60 2.47
CA LEU A 95 9.76 -1.07 1.54
C LEU A 95 8.83 -2.18 1.09
N TRP A 96 7.53 -1.95 1.24
CA TRP A 96 6.46 -2.83 0.79
C TRP A 96 5.61 -2.14 -0.27
N PHE A 97 5.09 -2.90 -1.22
CA PHE A 97 4.08 -2.41 -2.16
C PHE A 97 2.69 -2.45 -1.52
N GLY A 98 1.93 -1.41 -1.68
CA GLY A 98 0.55 -1.36 -1.20
C GLY A 98 0.27 -0.07 -0.42
N THR A 99 -0.80 -0.02 0.30
CA THR A 99 -1.73 -1.14 0.59
C THR A 99 -2.80 -1.29 -0.49
N ILE A 100 -3.15 -2.51 -0.82
CA ILE A 100 -4.05 -2.84 -1.93
C ILE A 100 -5.40 -3.31 -1.38
N ASN A 101 -6.49 -2.64 -1.77
CA ASN A 101 -7.86 -3.02 -1.42
C ASN A 101 -8.72 -3.15 -2.68
N THR A 102 -8.57 -4.23 -3.41
CA THR A 102 -9.37 -4.50 -4.62
C THR A 102 -9.40 -5.98 -4.95
N ASN A 103 -10.51 -6.44 -5.49
CA ASN A 103 -10.64 -7.76 -6.10
C ASN A 103 -10.17 -7.78 -7.57
N ARG A 104 -9.77 -6.62 -8.13
CA ARG A 104 -9.25 -6.49 -9.49
C ARG A 104 -7.73 -6.48 -9.49
N LEU A 105 -7.14 -7.56 -9.97
CA LEU A 105 -5.69 -7.72 -10.01
C LEU A 105 -5.01 -7.04 -11.21
N ASP A 106 -5.75 -6.63 -12.22
CA ASP A 106 -5.19 -6.01 -13.44
C ASP A 106 -4.28 -4.80 -13.14
N TYR A 107 -4.68 -3.92 -12.23
CA TYR A 107 -3.83 -2.81 -11.78
C TYR A 107 -2.61 -3.29 -11.00
N VAL A 108 -2.83 -4.23 -10.09
CA VAL A 108 -1.77 -4.78 -9.23
C VAL A 108 -0.70 -5.46 -10.09
N GLU A 109 -1.12 -6.33 -10.99
CA GLU A 109 -0.24 -7.03 -11.91
C GLU A 109 0.50 -6.05 -12.83
N ARG A 110 -0.19 -5.08 -13.43
CA ARG A 110 0.43 -4.05 -14.25
C ARG A 110 1.50 -3.26 -13.49
N THR A 111 1.30 -3.02 -12.20
CA THR A 111 2.29 -2.31 -11.38
C THR A 111 3.43 -3.24 -10.96
N LEU A 112 3.14 -4.46 -10.54
CA LEU A 112 4.13 -5.41 -10.02
C LEU A 112 4.90 -6.16 -11.11
N ASP A 113 4.41 -6.22 -12.35
CA ASP A 113 5.14 -6.80 -13.48
C ASP A 113 6.28 -5.87 -13.95
N ASN A 114 7.12 -5.49 -12.98
CA ASN A 114 8.30 -4.65 -13.14
C ASN A 114 9.41 -5.22 -12.26
N GLU A 115 10.45 -5.77 -12.90
CA GLU A 115 11.54 -6.45 -12.19
C GLU A 115 12.28 -5.53 -11.21
N GLN A 116 12.47 -4.26 -11.57
CA GLN A 116 13.11 -3.29 -10.70
C GLN A 116 12.26 -3.05 -9.43
N LEU A 117 10.93 -2.91 -9.58
CA LEU A 117 10.04 -2.75 -8.43
C LEU A 117 10.09 -3.98 -7.54
N GLN A 118 9.99 -5.19 -8.12
CA GLN A 118 10.07 -6.43 -7.34
C GLN A 118 11.40 -6.58 -6.59
N SER A 119 12.51 -6.05 -7.15
CA SER A 119 13.81 -6.06 -6.46
C SER A 119 13.91 -5.02 -5.35
N ASN A 120 13.09 -3.99 -5.37
CA ASN A 120 13.10 -2.90 -4.40
C ASN A 120 12.21 -3.15 -3.20
N ILE A 121 11.23 -4.04 -3.30
CA ILE A 121 10.24 -4.33 -2.26
C ILE A 121 10.45 -5.71 -1.66
N VAL A 122 10.02 -5.89 -0.42
CA VAL A 122 10.10 -7.19 0.26
C VAL A 122 8.77 -7.94 0.27
N GLY A 123 7.67 -7.24 0.00
CA GLY A 123 6.34 -7.86 0.02
C GLY A 123 5.23 -6.93 -0.47
N ILE A 124 4.02 -7.45 -0.41
CA ILE A 124 2.78 -6.81 -0.83
C ILE A 124 1.85 -6.70 0.37
N GLY A 125 1.44 -5.47 0.70
CA GLY A 125 0.40 -5.20 1.69
C GLY A 125 -0.98 -5.25 1.04
N THR A 126 -1.83 -6.13 1.51
CA THR A 126 -3.21 -6.31 1.04
C THR A 126 -4.21 -5.92 2.10
N GLN A 127 -5.42 -5.63 1.68
CA GLN A 127 -6.56 -5.37 2.54
C GLN A 127 -7.70 -6.35 2.23
N TRP A 128 -8.79 -6.25 2.94
CA TRP A 128 -9.89 -7.21 2.98
C TRP A 128 -10.52 -7.55 1.61
N GLU A 129 -10.60 -6.64 0.65
CA GLU A 129 -11.10 -6.95 -0.71
C GLU A 129 -10.17 -7.85 -1.53
N CYS A 130 -8.88 -7.91 -1.16
CA CYS A 130 -7.90 -8.76 -1.85
C CYS A 130 -7.94 -10.22 -1.41
N ARG A 131 -8.67 -10.57 -0.36
CA ARG A 131 -8.64 -11.89 0.27
C ARG A 131 -8.78 -13.04 -0.72
N ASP A 132 -9.77 -12.99 -1.59
CA ASP A 132 -10.02 -14.05 -2.57
C ASP A 132 -8.92 -14.18 -3.64
N ASN A 133 -8.08 -13.16 -3.76
CA ASN A 133 -6.97 -13.11 -4.72
C ASN A 133 -5.60 -13.49 -4.11
N LEU A 134 -5.52 -13.71 -2.80
CA LEU A 134 -4.26 -14.06 -2.12
C LEU A 134 -3.56 -15.28 -2.74
N PRO A 135 -4.26 -16.40 -3.05
CA PRO A 135 -3.63 -17.55 -3.70
C PRO A 135 -3.03 -17.22 -5.08
N GLN A 136 -3.68 -16.33 -5.84
CA GLN A 136 -3.18 -15.90 -7.14
C GLN A 136 -1.94 -15.01 -6.98
N LEU A 137 -1.95 -14.06 -6.04
CA LEU A 137 -0.79 -13.21 -5.74
C LEU A 137 0.40 -14.05 -5.27
N ARG A 138 0.18 -15.00 -4.36
CA ARG A 138 1.21 -15.93 -3.90
C ARG A 138 1.83 -16.73 -5.04
N LYS A 139 1.00 -17.26 -5.94
CA LYS A 139 1.46 -18.03 -7.09
C LYS A 139 2.27 -17.19 -8.09
N ARG A 140 1.81 -15.94 -8.33
CA ARG A 140 2.44 -15.06 -9.32
C ARG A 140 3.73 -14.42 -8.81
N TYR A 141 3.78 -14.06 -7.53
CA TYR A 141 4.91 -13.38 -6.90
C TYR A 141 5.48 -14.19 -5.72
N PRO A 142 6.00 -15.40 -5.97
CA PRO A 142 6.37 -16.35 -4.90
C PRO A 142 7.55 -15.87 -4.03
N LYS A 143 8.31 -14.89 -4.51
CA LYS A 143 9.45 -14.30 -3.78
C LYS A 143 9.05 -13.16 -2.86
N LEU A 144 7.85 -12.58 -3.04
CA LEU A 144 7.36 -11.49 -2.23
C LEU A 144 6.53 -12.03 -1.07
N ARG A 145 6.73 -11.46 0.12
CA ARG A 145 5.87 -11.76 1.26
C ARG A 145 4.49 -11.14 1.07
N LEU A 146 3.47 -11.71 1.68
CA LEU A 146 2.12 -11.13 1.71
C LEU A 146 1.78 -10.69 3.13
N MET A 147 1.21 -9.50 3.27
CA MET A 147 0.72 -8.98 4.53
C MET A 147 -0.75 -8.62 4.40
N MET A 148 -1.58 -9.03 5.35
CA MET A 148 -2.91 -8.47 5.54
C MET A 148 -2.77 -7.24 6.43
N SER A 149 -2.65 -6.06 5.80
CA SER A 149 -2.39 -4.80 6.50
C SER A 149 -3.63 -4.15 7.10
N GLU A 150 -4.81 -4.54 6.60
CA GLU A 150 -6.11 -4.05 7.08
C GLU A 150 -7.18 -5.09 6.82
N SER A 151 -7.81 -5.57 7.87
CA SER A 151 -8.91 -6.52 7.81
C SER A 151 -10.21 -5.85 8.22
N GLU A 152 -11.33 -6.38 7.74
CA GLU A 152 -12.64 -5.91 8.15
C GLU A 152 -12.99 -6.43 9.55
N CYS A 153 -13.86 -5.72 10.27
CA CYS A 153 -14.30 -6.11 11.60
C CYS A 153 -15.81 -6.43 11.66
N GLY A 154 -16.39 -6.78 10.53
CA GLY A 154 -17.82 -7.02 10.41
C GLY A 154 -18.65 -5.78 10.75
N ASN A 155 -19.66 -5.93 11.60
CA ASN A 155 -20.50 -4.81 12.06
C ASN A 155 -19.93 -4.06 13.29
N GLY A 156 -18.74 -4.41 13.76
CA GLY A 156 -18.11 -3.84 14.95
C GLY A 156 -18.78 -4.23 16.27
N ALA A 157 -19.67 -5.22 16.28
CA ALA A 157 -20.27 -5.72 17.52
C ALA A 157 -19.20 -6.37 18.40
N MET A 158 -19.28 -6.11 19.71
CA MET A 158 -18.41 -6.72 20.70
C MET A 158 -19.06 -7.99 21.29
N ASP A 159 -19.41 -8.92 20.40
CA ASP A 159 -20.07 -10.18 20.77
C ASP A 159 -19.21 -11.38 20.32
N TRP A 160 -19.67 -12.59 20.69
CA TRP A 160 -18.99 -13.83 20.35
C TRP A 160 -18.87 -14.05 18.83
N LYS A 161 -19.89 -13.64 18.07
CA LYS A 161 -19.87 -13.77 16.60
C LYS A 161 -18.77 -12.92 15.96
N ALA A 162 -18.56 -11.69 16.46
CA ALA A 162 -17.47 -10.84 16.00
C ALA A 162 -16.10 -11.47 16.32
N GLY A 163 -15.96 -12.12 17.49
CA GLY A 163 -14.76 -12.86 17.85
C GLY A 163 -14.50 -14.06 16.92
N GLU A 164 -15.52 -14.86 16.66
CA GLU A 164 -15.43 -15.99 15.71
C GLU A 164 -15.08 -15.51 14.30
N HIS A 165 -15.71 -14.42 13.85
CA HIS A 165 -15.43 -13.83 12.55
C HIS A 165 -13.99 -13.35 12.43
N THR A 166 -13.47 -12.64 13.44
CA THR A 166 -12.07 -12.20 13.46
C THR A 166 -11.10 -13.38 13.42
N PHE A 167 -11.38 -14.44 14.17
CA PHE A 167 -10.56 -15.66 14.14
C PHE A 167 -10.64 -16.37 12.78
N PHE A 168 -11.82 -16.41 12.17
CA PHE A 168 -11.98 -16.92 10.80
C PHE A 168 -11.12 -16.13 9.82
N LEU A 169 -11.18 -14.80 9.85
CA LEU A 169 -10.38 -13.94 8.96
C LEU A 169 -8.87 -14.19 9.12
N LEU A 170 -8.40 -14.28 10.36
CA LEU A 170 -7.00 -14.61 10.63
C LEU A 170 -6.60 -15.96 10.04
N SER A 171 -7.38 -17.00 10.33
CA SER A 171 -7.08 -18.37 9.86
C SER A 171 -7.17 -18.49 8.34
N ASP A 172 -8.16 -17.85 7.72
CA ASP A 172 -8.34 -17.85 6.26
C ASP A 172 -7.20 -17.12 5.55
N ASN A 173 -6.82 -15.94 6.00
CA ASN A 173 -5.71 -15.20 5.42
C ASN A 173 -4.38 -15.97 5.52
N LEU A 174 -4.06 -16.51 6.68
CA LEU A 174 -2.86 -17.34 6.88
C LEU A 174 -2.91 -18.62 6.02
N GLY A 175 -4.08 -19.28 5.94
CA GLY A 175 -4.30 -20.44 5.09
C GLY A 175 -4.14 -20.16 3.60
N ASN A 176 -4.39 -18.92 3.16
CA ASN A 176 -4.23 -18.45 1.79
C ASN A 176 -2.84 -17.85 1.49
N GLY A 177 -1.88 -18.00 2.41
CA GLY A 177 -0.47 -17.70 2.18
C GLY A 177 -0.04 -16.31 2.61
N VAL A 178 -0.80 -15.64 3.48
CA VAL A 178 -0.34 -14.41 4.15
C VAL A 178 0.76 -14.79 5.15
N ASP A 179 1.87 -14.06 5.10
CA ASP A 179 3.01 -14.26 6.02
C ASP A 179 2.89 -13.39 7.27
N GLU A 180 2.21 -12.25 7.16
CA GLU A 180 2.02 -11.27 8.24
C GLU A 180 0.56 -10.78 8.28
N TYR A 181 0.00 -10.71 9.51
CA TYR A 181 -1.39 -10.30 9.72
C TYR A 181 -1.44 -9.19 10.78
#